data_c5b550b1d27fcb6fec75dd836077f664
#
_entry.id   c5b550b1d27fcb6fec75dd836077f664
#
_cell.length_a   1.000
_cell.length_b   1.000
_cell.length_c   1.000
_cell.angle_alpha   90.00
_cell.angle_beta   90.00
_cell.angle_gamma   90.00
#
_symmetry.space_group_name_H-M   'P 1'
#
loop_
_entity.id
_entity.type
_entity.pdbx_description
1 polymer ?
#
loop_
_entity_poly.entity_id
_entity_poly.type
_entity_poly.pdbx_seq_one_letter_code
_entity_poly.pdbx_strand_id
1 'polypeptide(L)'
;MRILSVGWFRKTSNTSFHRHEALKKHSTYIDKVEAGPTSLSLAYRIAFRSFQMGLPVKLPDQMDVNKKIRTLITQNGYDIVWIDKGLTVDASTLLFIKKKLPNAKIVSFSPDNMALRHNQSQNYLESIPFYDYTFTTKSFILNDLMNLGAKNVNFIHKTYSENFHYPRKISNKEKERLAADVGFVGVWEKERCDSIIYLIKNGVKVKVFGDGKWNEYQDKYDNLTILPGLFSEDYPKALQTFKISLCFLRKMNYDQQTARTMEIPACGGFMVAERTEEHLELFKEGKEALFFSSNEELLEICKYYLSNEEERKNISNAGLKRCQASGYSNEKTVEKMLNIVLGLK
;
A
#
# COMPACT_ATOMS: atom_id res chain seq x y z
N MET A 1 -15.23 5.59 21.33
CA MET A 1 -13.75 5.63 21.19
C MET A 1 -13.36 6.89 20.43
N ARG A 2 -12.41 7.66 20.97
CA ARG A 2 -11.86 8.91 20.38
C ARG A 2 -10.48 8.63 19.81
N ILE A 3 -10.27 8.98 18.56
CA ILE A 3 -9.02 8.68 17.85
C ILE A 3 -8.37 9.97 17.32
N LEU A 4 -7.05 10.09 17.46
CA LEU A 4 -6.25 11.02 16.70
C LEU A 4 -5.49 10.24 15.61
N SER A 5 -5.75 10.55 14.35
CA SER A 5 -5.13 9.89 13.19
C SER A 5 -4.11 10.81 12.53
N VAL A 6 -2.87 10.35 12.39
CA VAL A 6 -1.74 11.07 11.78
C VAL A 6 -1.30 10.32 10.54
N GLY A 7 -1.26 10.97 9.37
CA GLY A 7 -0.89 10.30 8.11
C GLY A 7 -0.98 11.21 6.88
N TRP A 8 -0.89 10.61 5.70
CA TRP A 8 -1.00 11.30 4.41
C TRP A 8 -2.40 11.12 3.84
N PHE A 9 -3.24 12.15 3.90
CA PHE A 9 -4.67 12.03 3.60
C PHE A 9 -5.14 12.78 2.35
N ARG A 10 -4.26 13.52 1.67
CA ARG A 10 -4.65 14.44 0.58
C ARG A 10 -5.17 13.76 -0.68
N LYS A 11 -4.73 12.55 -0.98
CA LYS A 11 -5.19 11.82 -2.16
C LYS A 11 -6.15 10.71 -1.75
N THR A 12 -7.32 10.68 -2.38
CA THR A 12 -8.34 9.64 -2.14
C THR A 12 -7.88 8.24 -2.52
N SER A 13 -6.85 8.12 -3.36
CA SER A 13 -6.20 6.84 -3.68
C SER A 13 -5.07 6.45 -2.72
N ASN A 14 -4.82 7.22 -1.65
CA ASN A 14 -3.75 6.92 -0.69
C ASN A 14 -4.22 5.91 0.36
N THR A 15 -3.41 4.88 0.61
CA THR A 15 -3.74 3.83 1.58
C THR A 15 -3.87 4.36 3.02
N SER A 16 -3.15 5.43 3.37
CA SER A 16 -3.29 6.11 4.67
C SER A 16 -4.65 6.78 4.80
N PHE A 17 -5.16 7.41 3.72
CA PHE A 17 -6.52 7.97 3.66
C PHE A 17 -7.58 6.87 3.82
N HIS A 18 -7.44 5.76 3.09
CA HIS A 18 -8.37 4.63 3.20
C HIS A 18 -8.42 4.06 4.62
N ARG A 19 -7.28 4.01 5.30
CA ARG A 19 -7.20 3.54 6.69
C ARG A 19 -7.81 4.53 7.67
N HIS A 20 -7.61 5.84 7.43
CA HIS A 20 -8.29 6.89 8.19
C HIS A 20 -9.82 6.77 8.10
N GLU A 21 -10.35 6.56 6.88
CA GLU A 21 -11.79 6.37 6.68
C GLU A 21 -12.32 5.11 7.39
N ALA A 22 -11.52 4.04 7.43
CA ALA A 22 -11.87 2.85 8.21
C ALA A 22 -11.84 3.11 9.73
N LEU A 23 -10.81 3.81 10.25
CA LEU A 23 -10.75 4.23 11.65
C LEU A 23 -11.97 5.09 12.04
N LYS A 24 -12.41 5.97 11.13
CA LYS A 24 -13.58 6.83 11.34
C LYS A 24 -14.87 6.03 11.57
N LYS A 25 -15.06 4.92 10.87
CA LYS A 25 -16.23 4.05 11.06
C LYS A 25 -16.26 3.40 12.46
N HIS A 26 -15.10 3.15 13.06
CA HIS A 26 -14.96 2.53 14.38
C HIS A 26 -14.80 3.55 15.52
N SER A 27 -14.89 4.84 15.24
CA SER A 27 -14.73 5.90 16.23
C SER A 27 -16.02 6.70 16.46
N THR A 28 -16.23 7.18 17.69
CA THR A 28 -17.27 8.18 17.99
C THR A 28 -16.79 9.61 17.69
N TYR A 29 -15.47 9.80 17.66
CA TYR A 29 -14.84 11.06 17.33
C TYR A 29 -13.43 10.81 16.79
N ILE A 30 -13.07 11.47 15.71
CA ILE A 30 -11.74 11.37 15.10
C ILE A 30 -11.24 12.72 14.61
N ASP A 31 -10.05 13.10 15.07
CA ASP A 31 -9.26 14.19 14.49
C ASP A 31 -8.18 13.65 13.57
N LYS A 32 -7.75 14.48 12.62
CA LYS A 32 -6.67 14.13 11.70
C LYS A 32 -5.56 15.18 11.68
N VAL A 33 -4.32 14.70 11.62
CA VAL A 33 -3.13 15.51 11.36
C VAL A 33 -2.51 15.07 10.04
N GLU A 34 -2.51 15.96 9.06
CA GLU A 34 -1.87 15.74 7.76
C GLU A 34 -0.36 15.80 7.92
N ALA A 35 0.32 14.71 7.60
CA ALA A 35 1.78 14.59 7.67
C ALA A 35 2.47 14.66 6.28
N GLY A 36 1.69 14.57 5.20
CA GLY A 36 2.22 14.62 3.84
C GLY A 36 2.50 16.04 3.38
N PRO A 37 3.75 16.42 3.05
CA PRO A 37 4.06 17.75 2.57
C PRO A 37 3.45 18.02 1.19
N THR A 38 3.01 19.26 0.94
CA THR A 38 2.51 19.72 -0.37
C THR A 38 3.62 19.90 -1.39
N SER A 39 4.75 20.43 -0.92
CA SER A 39 5.98 20.59 -1.66
C SER A 39 7.15 20.23 -0.78
N LEU A 40 8.23 19.77 -1.37
CA LEU A 40 9.43 19.40 -0.63
C LEU A 40 10.42 20.55 -0.64
N SER A 41 10.73 21.13 0.51
CA SER A 41 11.81 22.11 0.65
C SER A 41 13.16 21.48 0.30
N LEU A 42 14.15 22.31 -0.03
CA LEU A 42 15.51 21.83 -0.31
C LEU A 42 16.06 21.06 0.91
N ALA A 43 15.89 21.59 2.10
CA ALA A 43 16.33 20.94 3.35
C ALA A 43 15.69 19.54 3.52
N TYR A 44 14.38 19.42 3.28
CA TYR A 44 13.70 18.12 3.34
C TYR A 44 14.26 17.15 2.29
N ARG A 45 14.46 17.61 1.05
CA ARG A 45 14.98 16.77 -0.04
C ARG A 45 16.41 16.27 0.25
N ILE A 46 17.25 17.12 0.81
CA ILE A 46 18.62 16.73 1.23
C ILE A 46 18.55 15.73 2.37
N ALA A 47 17.80 16.03 3.44
CA ALA A 47 17.62 15.13 4.58
C ALA A 47 17.04 13.78 4.16
N PHE A 48 16.05 13.78 3.26
CA PHE A 48 15.43 12.57 2.75
C PHE A 48 16.43 11.68 1.99
N ARG A 49 17.23 12.27 1.09
CA ARG A 49 18.28 11.53 0.39
C ARG A 49 19.35 10.99 1.35
N SER A 50 19.76 11.81 2.32
CA SER A 50 20.76 11.42 3.31
C SER A 50 20.31 10.22 4.15
N PHE A 51 19.06 10.21 4.64
CA PHE A 51 18.61 9.05 5.40
C PHE A 51 18.42 7.81 4.51
N GLN A 52 17.98 7.98 3.25
CA GLN A 52 17.94 6.86 2.30
C GLN A 52 19.31 6.23 2.04
N MET A 53 20.37 7.01 2.16
CA MET A 53 21.77 6.53 2.12
C MET A 53 22.22 5.91 3.46
N GLY A 54 21.36 5.81 4.45
CA GLY A 54 21.65 5.21 5.75
C GLY A 54 22.22 6.17 6.79
N LEU A 55 22.32 7.47 6.52
CA LEU A 55 22.81 8.46 7.48
C LEU A 55 21.78 8.73 8.58
N PRO A 56 22.21 8.99 9.84
CA PRO A 56 21.33 9.25 10.96
C PRO A 56 20.78 10.69 10.93
N VAL A 57 19.96 11.00 9.95
CA VAL A 57 19.43 12.35 9.72
C VAL A 57 17.95 12.40 10.08
N LYS A 58 17.56 13.42 10.84
CA LYS A 58 16.17 13.76 11.09
C LYS A 58 15.53 14.43 9.87
N LEU A 59 14.30 14.03 9.57
CA LEU A 59 13.49 14.72 8.59
C LEU A 59 12.89 16.01 9.19
N PRO A 60 13.01 17.15 8.52
CA PRO A 60 12.33 18.36 8.93
C PRO A 60 10.82 18.22 8.96
N ASP A 61 10.18 18.64 10.03
CA ASP A 61 8.72 18.63 10.19
C ASP A 61 8.10 19.84 9.47
N GLN A 62 8.02 19.77 8.13
CA GLN A 62 7.50 20.85 7.28
C GLN A 62 6.00 21.10 7.43
N MET A 63 5.30 20.14 8.03
CA MET A 63 3.85 20.21 8.18
C MET A 63 3.42 20.59 9.61
N ASP A 64 4.38 20.93 10.48
CA ASP A 64 4.14 21.18 11.91
C ASP A 64 3.39 20.02 12.59
N VAL A 65 3.67 18.77 12.17
CA VAL A 65 2.99 17.57 12.66
C VAL A 65 3.10 17.47 14.17
N ASN A 66 4.32 17.62 14.71
CA ASN A 66 4.57 17.54 16.15
C ASN A 66 3.81 18.62 16.93
N LYS A 67 3.82 19.86 16.43
CA LYS A 67 3.08 20.98 17.04
C LYS A 67 1.57 20.72 17.02
N LYS A 68 1.02 20.29 15.87
CA LYS A 68 -0.42 20.00 15.72
C LYS A 68 -0.86 18.87 16.64
N ILE A 69 -0.09 17.78 16.73
CA ILE A 69 -0.36 16.68 17.68
C ILE A 69 -0.43 17.24 19.10
N ARG A 70 0.59 17.98 19.55
CA ARG A 70 0.64 18.53 20.92
C ARG A 70 -0.54 19.47 21.21
N THR A 71 -0.93 20.30 20.25
CA THR A 71 -2.08 21.20 20.39
C THR A 71 -3.36 20.40 20.59
N LEU A 72 -3.63 19.41 19.73
CA LEU A 72 -4.83 18.57 19.83
C LEU A 72 -4.86 17.75 21.12
N ILE A 73 -3.73 17.18 21.54
CA ILE A 73 -3.60 16.44 22.81
C ILE A 73 -3.86 17.34 24.03
N THR A 74 -3.54 18.63 23.94
CA THR A 74 -3.81 19.58 25.02
C THR A 74 -5.29 19.96 25.09
N GLN A 75 -5.96 20.01 23.94
CA GLN A 75 -7.36 20.45 23.82
C GLN A 75 -8.36 19.31 24.00
N ASN A 76 -7.99 18.10 23.63
CA ASN A 76 -8.88 16.95 23.55
C ASN A 76 -8.28 15.71 24.23
N GLY A 77 -9.16 14.84 24.75
CA GLY A 77 -8.80 13.49 25.16
C GLY A 77 -8.97 12.50 24.00
N TYR A 78 -8.04 11.54 23.89
CA TYR A 78 -8.09 10.44 22.93
C TYR A 78 -7.82 9.11 23.62
N ASP A 79 -8.47 8.06 23.14
CA ASP A 79 -8.20 6.68 23.58
C ASP A 79 -7.05 6.08 22.76
N ILE A 80 -6.95 6.47 21.48
CA ILE A 80 -5.93 5.98 20.55
C ILE A 80 -5.32 7.14 19.77
N VAL A 81 -3.98 7.16 19.68
CA VAL A 81 -3.21 8.00 18.75
C VAL A 81 -2.60 7.09 17.68
N TRP A 82 -3.17 7.13 16.49
CA TRP A 82 -2.77 6.30 15.35
C TRP A 82 -1.82 7.06 14.43
N ILE A 83 -0.63 6.52 14.19
CA ILE A 83 0.42 7.17 13.39
C ILE A 83 0.84 6.26 12.23
N ASP A 84 0.53 6.69 11.01
CA ASP A 84 1.00 6.06 9.78
C ASP A 84 2.42 6.52 9.45
N LYS A 85 3.36 5.57 9.32
CA LYS A 85 4.81 5.72 9.07
C LYS A 85 5.56 6.52 10.15
N GLY A 86 5.11 7.70 10.53
CA GLY A 86 5.70 8.50 11.59
C GLY A 86 7.11 9.03 11.33
N LEU A 87 7.51 9.23 10.06
CA LEU A 87 8.89 9.59 9.70
C LEU A 87 9.34 10.97 10.20
N THR A 88 8.41 11.87 10.54
CA THR A 88 8.69 13.21 11.08
C THR A 88 8.20 13.38 12.50
N VAL A 89 7.66 12.33 13.12
CA VAL A 89 7.17 12.38 14.50
C VAL A 89 8.34 12.17 15.46
N ASP A 90 8.53 13.11 16.39
CA ASP A 90 9.61 13.07 17.35
C ASP A 90 9.26 12.27 18.60
N ALA A 91 10.25 11.58 19.17
CA ALA A 91 10.14 10.87 20.44
C ALA A 91 9.59 11.78 21.57
N SER A 92 10.02 13.04 21.62
CA SER A 92 9.52 14.03 22.59
C SER A 92 8.02 14.30 22.47
N THR A 93 7.45 14.16 21.28
CA THR A 93 6.01 14.29 21.05
C THR A 93 5.25 13.06 21.59
N LEU A 94 5.79 11.86 21.39
CA LEU A 94 5.19 10.63 21.94
C LEU A 94 5.26 10.62 23.47
N LEU A 95 6.38 11.06 24.06
CA LEU A 95 6.51 11.25 25.50
C LEU A 95 5.50 12.29 26.04
N PHE A 96 5.28 13.39 25.32
CA PHE A 96 4.27 14.37 25.67
C PHE A 96 2.86 13.77 25.69
N ILE A 97 2.51 12.95 24.69
CA ILE A 97 1.23 12.22 24.65
C ILE A 97 1.10 11.34 25.90
N LYS A 98 2.10 10.50 26.18
CA LYS A 98 2.08 9.60 27.34
C LYS A 98 1.93 10.36 28.68
N LYS A 99 2.56 11.53 28.80
CA LYS A 99 2.43 12.38 29.99
C LYS A 99 1.03 12.99 30.14
N LYS A 100 0.43 13.43 29.04
CA LYS A 100 -0.89 14.12 29.06
C LYS A 100 -2.06 13.16 29.06
N LEU A 101 -1.94 12.04 28.34
CA LEU A 101 -2.96 11.01 28.19
C LEU A 101 -2.36 9.63 28.53
N PRO A 102 -2.11 9.32 29.81
CA PRO A 102 -1.39 8.09 30.21
C PRO A 102 -2.11 6.79 29.82
N ASN A 103 -3.42 6.85 29.65
CA ASN A 103 -4.25 5.68 29.25
C ASN A 103 -4.39 5.52 27.74
N ALA A 104 -4.05 6.54 26.94
CA ALA A 104 -4.13 6.48 25.49
C ALA A 104 -3.08 5.52 24.94
N LYS A 105 -3.50 4.69 23.94
CA LYS A 105 -2.61 3.79 23.21
C LYS A 105 -2.02 4.49 22.00
N ILE A 106 -0.70 4.49 21.89
CA ILE A 106 0.00 5.05 20.73
C ILE A 106 0.33 3.90 19.77
N VAL A 107 -0.22 3.95 18.56
CA VAL A 107 -0.12 2.91 17.54
C VAL A 107 0.72 3.40 16.37
N SER A 108 1.73 2.63 15.99
CA SER A 108 2.49 2.79 14.75
C SER A 108 1.99 1.81 13.70
N PHE A 109 1.78 2.27 12.48
CA PHE A 109 1.52 1.42 11.33
C PHE A 109 2.45 1.79 10.17
N SER A 110 3.10 0.82 9.54
CA SER A 110 3.84 1.06 8.29
C SER A 110 3.63 -0.06 7.27
N PRO A 111 3.33 0.29 6.00
CA PRO A 111 3.24 -0.67 4.91
C PRO A 111 4.62 -1.00 4.28
N ASP A 112 5.67 -0.27 4.66
CA ASP A 112 7.02 -0.44 4.12
C ASP A 112 7.88 -1.31 5.04
N ASN A 113 9.00 -1.83 4.52
CA ASN A 113 9.98 -2.58 5.29
C ASN A 113 10.77 -1.62 6.20
N MET A 114 10.26 -1.41 7.41
CA MET A 114 10.86 -0.51 8.40
C MET A 114 12.06 -1.12 9.13
N ALA A 115 12.52 -2.30 8.77
CA ALA A 115 13.81 -2.85 9.20
C ALA A 115 14.97 -2.34 8.30
N LEU A 116 14.67 -1.86 7.10
CA LEU A 116 15.67 -1.35 6.17
C LEU A 116 15.99 0.12 6.42
N ARG A 117 17.27 0.43 6.54
CA ARG A 117 17.75 1.77 6.91
C ARG A 117 17.24 2.88 5.98
N HIS A 118 17.09 2.61 4.69
CA HIS A 118 16.58 3.57 3.71
C HIS A 118 15.08 3.93 3.86
N ASN A 119 14.35 3.23 4.73
CA ASN A 119 12.96 3.54 5.11
C ASN A 119 12.85 4.20 6.48
N GLN A 120 13.95 4.34 7.23
CA GLN A 120 13.99 4.80 8.62
C GLN A 120 14.62 6.20 8.72
N SER A 121 13.84 7.22 9.04
CA SER A 121 14.39 8.50 9.50
C SER A 121 14.93 8.37 10.94
N GLN A 122 15.78 9.28 11.37
CA GLN A 122 16.25 9.30 12.75
C GLN A 122 15.10 9.60 13.74
N ASN A 123 14.11 10.46 13.35
CA ASN A 123 12.89 10.68 14.13
C ASN A 123 12.16 9.36 14.40
N TYR A 124 11.97 8.53 13.36
CA TYR A 124 11.28 7.24 13.49
C TYR A 124 12.03 6.30 14.44
N LEU A 125 13.36 6.15 14.28
CA LEU A 125 14.17 5.26 15.12
C LEU A 125 14.12 5.66 16.59
N GLU A 126 14.24 6.96 16.88
CA GLU A 126 14.15 7.48 18.26
C GLU A 126 12.75 7.32 18.85
N SER A 127 11.71 7.25 18.00
CA SER A 127 10.30 7.17 18.40
C SER A 127 9.83 5.73 18.63
N ILE A 128 10.45 4.73 18.00
CA ILE A 128 10.03 3.30 18.04
C ILE A 128 9.72 2.82 19.48
N PRO A 129 10.58 3.03 20.51
CA PRO A 129 10.33 2.49 21.84
C PRO A 129 9.11 3.09 22.57
N PHE A 130 8.55 4.18 22.06
CA PHE A 130 7.44 4.90 22.68
C PHE A 130 6.07 4.55 22.09
N TYR A 131 6.00 3.80 21.01
CA TYR A 131 4.76 3.20 20.54
C TYR A 131 4.35 2.03 21.44
N ASP A 132 3.06 1.92 21.73
CA ASP A 132 2.51 0.81 22.52
C ASP A 132 2.26 -0.42 21.64
N TYR A 133 1.86 -0.19 20.38
CA TYR A 133 1.64 -1.23 19.38
C TYR A 133 2.28 -0.83 18.05
N THR A 134 2.87 -1.80 17.37
CA THR A 134 3.46 -1.63 16.05
C THR A 134 2.85 -2.63 15.08
N PHE A 135 2.22 -2.14 14.01
CA PHE A 135 1.69 -2.96 12.94
C PHE A 135 2.53 -2.81 11.67
N THR A 136 2.86 -3.92 11.06
CA THR A 136 3.61 -3.98 9.80
C THR A 136 2.92 -4.91 8.81
N THR A 137 3.13 -4.65 7.50
CA THR A 137 2.70 -5.55 6.43
C THR A 137 3.85 -6.42 5.90
N LYS A 138 4.86 -6.66 6.72
CA LYS A 138 6.03 -7.50 6.42
C LYS A 138 6.14 -8.58 7.47
N SER A 139 5.78 -9.81 7.13
CA SER A 139 5.79 -10.95 8.06
C SER A 139 7.18 -11.26 8.61
N PHE A 140 8.21 -11.02 7.82
CA PHE A 140 9.60 -11.42 8.07
C PHE A 140 10.44 -10.41 8.88
N ILE A 141 9.89 -9.21 9.23
CA ILE A 141 10.65 -8.19 9.98
C ILE A 141 10.22 -8.04 11.44
N LEU A 142 9.38 -8.92 11.97
CA LEU A 142 8.82 -8.76 13.32
C LEU A 142 9.93 -8.69 14.38
N ASN A 143 10.88 -9.62 14.30
CA ASN A 143 12.03 -9.67 15.22
C ASN A 143 12.95 -8.46 15.02
N ASP A 144 13.16 -8.00 13.80
CA ASP A 144 13.97 -6.82 13.52
C ASP A 144 13.38 -5.56 14.17
N LEU A 145 12.05 -5.40 14.08
CA LEU A 145 11.37 -4.28 14.74
C LEU A 145 11.45 -4.36 16.25
N MET A 146 11.32 -5.57 16.84
CA MET A 146 11.50 -5.76 18.28
C MET A 146 12.93 -5.43 18.70
N ASN A 147 13.94 -5.82 17.94
CA ASN A 147 15.35 -5.48 18.19
C ASN A 147 15.61 -3.96 18.12
N LEU A 148 14.83 -3.22 17.33
CA LEU A 148 14.85 -1.76 17.29
C LEU A 148 14.08 -1.11 18.47
N GLY A 149 13.49 -1.90 19.35
CA GLY A 149 12.75 -1.43 20.53
C GLY A 149 11.24 -1.31 20.34
N ALA A 150 10.68 -1.81 19.23
CA ALA A 150 9.23 -1.83 19.01
C ALA A 150 8.54 -2.79 20.00
N LYS A 151 7.37 -2.38 20.49
CA LYS A 151 6.54 -3.17 21.39
C LYS A 151 5.32 -3.73 20.66
N ASN A 152 4.81 -4.89 21.13
CA ASN A 152 3.60 -5.51 20.59
C ASN A 152 3.56 -5.45 19.05
N VAL A 153 4.60 -6.04 18.42
CA VAL A 153 4.73 -6.05 16.96
C VAL A 153 3.78 -7.08 16.37
N ASN A 154 2.94 -6.64 15.43
CA ASN A 154 1.94 -7.49 14.78
C ASN A 154 2.03 -7.39 13.27
N PHE A 155 1.96 -8.53 12.60
CA PHE A 155 1.82 -8.63 11.16
C PHE A 155 0.35 -8.49 10.73
N ILE A 156 0.12 -7.71 9.69
CA ILE A 156 -1.19 -7.55 9.05
C ILE A 156 -0.98 -7.60 7.53
N HIS A 157 -1.81 -8.34 6.83
CA HIS A 157 -1.79 -8.36 5.37
C HIS A 157 -2.10 -7.00 4.76
N LYS A 158 -1.70 -6.78 3.52
CA LYS A 158 -2.18 -5.65 2.72
C LYS A 158 -3.69 -5.73 2.58
N THR A 159 -4.30 -4.59 2.33
CA THR A 159 -5.75 -4.44 2.33
C THR A 159 -6.23 -3.67 1.10
N TYR A 160 -7.51 -3.78 0.80
CA TYR A 160 -8.21 -2.90 -0.15
C TYR A 160 -9.24 -2.02 0.57
N SER A 161 -9.67 -0.94 -0.07
CA SER A 161 -10.75 -0.09 0.43
C SER A 161 -12.06 -0.48 -0.23
N GLU A 162 -13.05 -0.91 0.55
CA GLU A 162 -14.38 -1.29 0.07
C GLU A 162 -15.11 -0.13 -0.63
N ASN A 163 -14.85 1.10 -0.17
CA ASN A 163 -15.45 2.30 -0.76
C ASN A 163 -14.73 2.80 -2.02
N PHE A 164 -13.60 2.19 -2.38
CA PHE A 164 -12.79 2.62 -3.51
C PHE A 164 -12.44 1.50 -4.47
N HIS A 165 -12.13 0.29 -3.98
CA HIS A 165 -11.79 -0.87 -4.80
C HIS A 165 -12.98 -1.85 -4.86
N TYR A 166 -13.85 -1.65 -5.84
CA TYR A 166 -15.02 -2.50 -6.11
C TYR A 166 -15.34 -2.48 -7.60
N PRO A 167 -16.04 -3.50 -8.13
CA PRO A 167 -16.47 -3.52 -9.52
C PRO A 167 -17.43 -2.37 -9.84
N ARG A 168 -17.15 -1.63 -10.92
CA ARG A 168 -17.89 -0.44 -11.34
C ARG A 168 -18.53 -0.62 -12.70
N LYS A 169 -19.55 0.17 -12.99
CA LYS A 169 -20.03 0.34 -14.36
C LYS A 169 -18.99 1.10 -15.16
N ILE A 170 -18.56 0.55 -16.29
CA ILE A 170 -17.56 1.11 -17.20
C ILE A 170 -18.27 1.53 -18.48
N SER A 171 -18.20 2.80 -18.85
CA SER A 171 -18.72 3.31 -20.11
C SER A 171 -17.83 2.86 -21.30
N ASN A 172 -18.36 2.87 -22.53
CA ASN A 172 -17.58 2.53 -23.72
C ASN A 172 -16.34 3.42 -23.85
N LYS A 173 -16.48 4.73 -23.63
CA LYS A 173 -15.36 5.69 -23.68
C LYS A 173 -14.26 5.39 -22.65
N GLU A 174 -14.64 4.97 -21.44
CA GLU A 174 -13.68 4.56 -20.40
C GLU A 174 -13.00 3.24 -20.79
N LYS A 175 -13.77 2.30 -21.34
CA LYS A 175 -13.23 1.03 -21.81
C LYS A 175 -12.20 1.22 -22.92
N GLU A 176 -12.47 2.07 -23.92
CA GLU A 176 -11.52 2.42 -25.00
C GLU A 176 -10.21 2.97 -24.44
N ARG A 177 -10.30 3.87 -23.47
CA ARG A 177 -9.13 4.53 -22.86
C ARG A 177 -8.35 3.61 -21.92
N LEU A 178 -9.03 2.84 -21.09
CA LEU A 178 -8.42 2.10 -19.98
C LEU A 178 -8.09 0.64 -20.33
N ALA A 179 -8.85 -0.02 -21.20
CA ALA A 179 -8.68 -1.44 -21.44
C ALA A 179 -7.29 -1.78 -22.01
N ALA A 180 -6.83 -2.96 -21.63
CA ALA A 180 -5.57 -3.54 -22.11
C ALA A 180 -5.71 -5.07 -22.24
N ASP A 181 -4.96 -5.67 -23.15
CA ASP A 181 -4.77 -7.11 -23.16
C ASP A 181 -4.02 -7.53 -21.90
N VAL A 182 -2.85 -6.96 -21.69
CA VAL A 182 -2.10 -7.06 -20.42
C VAL A 182 -1.86 -5.66 -19.90
N GLY A 183 -2.29 -5.38 -18.67
CA GLY A 183 -2.18 -4.06 -18.05
C GLY A 183 -1.32 -4.04 -16.79
N PHE A 184 -0.60 -2.96 -16.61
CA PHE A 184 0.13 -2.67 -15.38
C PHE A 184 -0.07 -1.22 -14.97
N VAL A 185 -0.31 -0.98 -13.68
CA VAL A 185 -0.35 0.37 -13.10
C VAL A 185 0.71 0.48 -12.02
N GLY A 186 1.72 1.32 -12.20
CA GLY A 186 2.72 1.51 -11.16
C GLY A 186 4.02 2.17 -11.60
N VAL A 187 4.83 2.47 -10.59
CA VAL A 187 6.16 3.05 -10.80
C VAL A 187 7.11 2.09 -11.50
N TRP A 188 8.06 2.66 -12.23
CA TRP A 188 9.12 1.91 -12.88
C TRP A 188 10.05 1.28 -11.84
N GLU A 189 10.36 0.01 -12.02
CA GLU A 189 11.49 -0.71 -11.41
C GLU A 189 12.10 -1.61 -12.49
N LYS A 190 13.39 -1.88 -12.40
CA LYS A 190 14.11 -2.60 -13.45
C LYS A 190 13.50 -3.97 -13.74
N GLU A 191 13.24 -4.75 -12.72
CA GLU A 191 12.72 -6.12 -12.83
C GLU A 191 11.32 -6.16 -13.46
N ARG A 192 10.47 -5.20 -13.13
CA ARG A 192 9.14 -5.04 -13.73
C ARG A 192 9.24 -4.71 -15.20
N CYS A 193 10.16 -3.80 -15.52
CA CYS A 193 10.43 -3.40 -16.90
C CYS A 193 10.98 -4.59 -17.71
N ASP A 194 11.92 -5.34 -17.16
CA ASP A 194 12.50 -6.51 -17.82
C ASP A 194 11.41 -7.55 -18.17
N SER A 195 10.50 -7.84 -17.24
CA SER A 195 9.37 -8.75 -17.48
C SER A 195 8.41 -8.23 -18.54
N ILE A 196 8.08 -6.93 -18.53
CA ILE A 196 7.22 -6.31 -19.54
C ILE A 196 7.91 -6.35 -20.91
N ILE A 197 9.20 -6.02 -21.00
CA ILE A 197 9.97 -6.09 -22.23
C ILE A 197 10.03 -7.54 -22.78
N TYR A 198 10.15 -8.52 -21.90
CA TYR A 198 10.11 -9.93 -22.30
C TYR A 198 8.76 -10.28 -22.94
N LEU A 199 7.64 -9.88 -22.33
CA LEU A 199 6.30 -10.11 -22.90
C LEU A 199 6.13 -9.49 -24.29
N ILE A 200 6.48 -8.21 -24.45
CA ILE A 200 6.30 -7.50 -25.73
C ILE A 200 7.20 -8.04 -26.84
N LYS A 201 8.44 -8.46 -26.55
CA LYS A 201 9.32 -9.12 -27.51
C LYS A 201 8.77 -10.48 -27.98
N ASN A 202 7.90 -11.10 -27.20
CA ASN A 202 7.22 -12.35 -27.53
C ASN A 202 5.77 -12.14 -28.05
N GLY A 203 5.45 -10.92 -28.53
CA GLY A 203 4.22 -10.62 -29.24
C GLY A 203 3.01 -10.23 -28.37
N VAL A 204 3.17 -10.14 -27.04
CA VAL A 204 2.10 -9.73 -26.13
C VAL A 204 1.97 -8.20 -26.14
N LYS A 205 0.73 -7.69 -26.29
CA LYS A 205 0.44 -6.25 -26.17
C LYS A 205 0.29 -5.86 -24.71
N VAL A 206 1.10 -4.89 -24.26
CA VAL A 206 1.10 -4.42 -22.88
C VAL A 206 0.81 -2.93 -22.83
N LYS A 207 -0.08 -2.54 -21.91
CA LYS A 207 -0.35 -1.14 -21.57
C LYS A 207 0.10 -0.86 -20.14
N VAL A 208 0.97 0.14 -19.98
CA VAL A 208 1.50 0.59 -18.69
C VAL A 208 0.93 1.97 -18.38
N PHE A 209 0.37 2.11 -17.20
CA PHE A 209 0.03 3.41 -16.61
C PHE A 209 1.06 3.73 -15.53
N GLY A 210 2.03 4.60 -15.87
CA GLY A 210 3.13 4.94 -15.00
C GLY A 210 3.91 6.15 -15.48
N ASP A 211 4.64 6.75 -14.57
CA ASP A 211 5.41 7.97 -14.82
C ASP A 211 6.92 7.72 -14.64
N GLY A 212 7.71 8.77 -14.81
CA GLY A 212 9.16 8.75 -14.59
C GLY A 212 9.90 7.95 -15.66
N LYS A 213 10.70 6.96 -15.26
CA LYS A 213 11.51 6.18 -16.20
C LYS A 213 10.71 5.36 -17.21
N TRP A 214 9.38 5.15 -17.01
CA TRP A 214 8.55 4.56 -18.05
C TRP A 214 8.56 5.38 -19.34
N ASN A 215 8.65 6.71 -19.25
CA ASN A 215 8.65 7.60 -20.40
C ASN A 215 9.85 7.35 -21.34
N GLU A 216 10.94 6.75 -20.85
CA GLU A 216 12.09 6.38 -21.68
C GLU A 216 11.78 5.24 -22.65
N TYR A 217 10.69 4.52 -22.44
CA TYR A 217 10.26 3.38 -23.26
C TYR A 217 9.08 3.74 -24.19
N GLN A 218 8.59 4.97 -24.11
CA GLN A 218 7.52 5.45 -24.99
C GLN A 218 7.98 5.35 -26.44
N ASP A 219 7.11 4.86 -27.31
CA ASP A 219 7.32 4.71 -28.75
C ASP A 219 8.52 3.85 -29.17
N LYS A 220 9.13 3.08 -28.24
CA LYS A 220 10.23 2.16 -28.55
C LYS A 220 9.78 0.80 -29.06
N TYR A 221 8.54 0.40 -28.80
CA TYR A 221 8.00 -0.90 -29.15
C TYR A 221 6.53 -0.77 -29.55
N ASP A 222 6.15 -1.31 -30.70
CA ASP A 222 4.76 -1.26 -31.23
C ASP A 222 3.74 -1.92 -30.30
N ASN A 223 4.19 -2.92 -29.53
CA ASN A 223 3.34 -3.66 -28.59
C ASN A 223 3.27 -3.05 -27.19
N LEU A 224 3.91 -1.90 -26.96
CA LEU A 224 3.95 -1.22 -25.66
C LEU A 224 3.27 0.15 -25.74
N THR A 225 2.22 0.33 -24.94
CA THR A 225 1.61 1.64 -24.75
C THR A 225 1.92 2.13 -23.35
N ILE A 226 2.50 3.34 -23.22
CA ILE A 226 2.79 3.97 -21.94
C ILE A 226 1.91 5.22 -21.82
N LEU A 227 1.20 5.32 -20.70
CA LEU A 227 0.29 6.41 -20.37
C LEU A 227 0.60 6.93 -18.96
N PRO A 228 0.25 8.17 -18.64
CA PRO A 228 0.42 8.73 -17.30
C PRO A 228 -0.19 7.85 -16.21
N GLY A 229 0.40 7.88 -15.01
CA GLY A 229 -0.07 7.12 -13.87
C GLY A 229 -1.53 7.39 -13.53
N LEU A 230 -2.26 6.37 -13.15
CA LEU A 230 -3.69 6.47 -12.80
C LEU A 230 -3.88 6.73 -11.32
N PHE A 231 -4.81 7.64 -11.03
CA PHE A 231 -5.23 8.00 -9.69
C PHE A 231 -6.75 8.11 -9.63
N SER A 232 -7.29 8.21 -8.41
CA SER A 232 -8.73 8.35 -8.17
C SER A 232 -9.57 7.28 -8.91
N GLU A 233 -10.72 7.67 -9.48
CA GLU A 233 -11.71 6.76 -10.08
C GLU A 233 -11.20 5.93 -11.28
N ASP A 234 -10.21 6.41 -12.00
CA ASP A 234 -9.67 5.70 -13.16
C ASP A 234 -8.83 4.48 -12.75
N TYR A 235 -8.21 4.51 -11.58
CA TYR A 235 -7.37 3.42 -11.11
C TYR A 235 -8.14 2.09 -10.95
N PRO A 236 -9.20 2.01 -10.11
CA PRO A 236 -9.97 0.76 -9.98
C PRO A 236 -10.67 0.35 -11.27
N LYS A 237 -11.09 1.31 -12.12
CA LYS A 237 -11.68 1.01 -13.43
C LYS A 237 -10.68 0.35 -14.38
N ALA A 238 -9.43 0.81 -14.38
CA ALA A 238 -8.38 0.20 -15.18
C ALA A 238 -8.10 -1.24 -14.74
N LEU A 239 -7.97 -1.49 -13.43
CA LEU A 239 -7.77 -2.85 -12.89
C LEU A 239 -8.90 -3.80 -13.31
N GLN A 240 -10.13 -3.31 -13.41
CA GLN A 240 -11.30 -4.10 -13.85
C GLN A 240 -11.32 -4.32 -15.37
N THR A 241 -10.78 -3.39 -16.17
CA THR A 241 -10.87 -3.45 -17.63
C THR A 241 -9.70 -4.17 -18.31
N PHE A 242 -8.61 -4.43 -17.61
CA PHE A 242 -7.52 -5.24 -18.15
C PHE A 242 -7.97 -6.70 -18.29
N LYS A 243 -7.68 -7.36 -19.43
CA LYS A 243 -7.90 -8.79 -19.53
C LYS A 243 -6.99 -9.54 -18.55
N ILE A 244 -5.73 -9.06 -18.40
CA ILE A 244 -4.76 -9.55 -17.43
C ILE A 244 -4.16 -8.36 -16.69
N SER A 245 -4.27 -8.33 -15.37
CA SER A 245 -3.68 -7.31 -14.50
C SER A 245 -2.40 -7.84 -13.85
N LEU A 246 -1.25 -7.25 -14.21
CA LEU A 246 0.05 -7.64 -13.63
C LEU A 246 0.21 -7.07 -12.21
N CYS A 247 0.59 -7.93 -11.28
CA CYS A 247 0.89 -7.58 -9.90
C CYS A 247 2.35 -7.89 -9.57
N PHE A 248 3.25 -6.97 -9.89
CA PHE A 248 4.67 -7.07 -9.54
C PHE A 248 4.94 -6.63 -8.11
N LEU A 249 5.86 -7.30 -7.46
CA LEU A 249 6.38 -6.97 -6.15
C LEU A 249 7.40 -5.83 -6.20
N ARG A 250 7.67 -5.21 -5.06
CA ARG A 250 8.72 -4.21 -4.91
C ARG A 250 9.95 -4.86 -4.32
N LYS A 251 10.94 -5.16 -5.15
CA LYS A 251 12.14 -5.89 -4.76
C LYS A 251 12.96 -5.18 -3.68
N MET A 252 13.10 -3.85 -3.76
CA MET A 252 13.85 -3.09 -2.74
C MET A 252 13.22 -3.11 -1.34
N ASN A 253 11.95 -3.51 -1.20
CA ASN A 253 11.28 -3.71 0.09
C ASN A 253 11.19 -5.19 0.51
N TYR A 254 11.70 -6.10 -0.31
CA TYR A 254 11.52 -7.55 -0.17
C TYR A 254 10.03 -7.93 -0.03
N ASP A 255 9.17 -7.28 -0.85
CA ASP A 255 7.72 -7.48 -0.77
C ASP A 255 7.34 -8.93 -1.04
N GLN A 256 6.50 -9.51 -0.19
CA GLN A 256 5.84 -10.80 -0.41
C GLN A 256 4.41 -10.60 -0.93
N GLN A 257 3.85 -9.41 -0.70
CA GLN A 257 2.56 -8.95 -1.20
C GLN A 257 2.57 -7.43 -1.36
N THR A 258 1.72 -6.90 -2.24
CA THR A 258 1.55 -5.45 -2.43
C THR A 258 0.09 -5.05 -2.22
N ALA A 259 -0.21 -3.76 -2.28
CA ALA A 259 -1.61 -3.30 -2.24
C ALA A 259 -2.42 -3.91 -3.41
N ARG A 260 -1.80 -4.05 -4.60
CA ARG A 260 -2.45 -4.63 -5.80
C ARG A 260 -2.85 -6.09 -5.63
N THR A 261 -2.19 -6.83 -4.74
CA THR A 261 -2.58 -8.21 -4.38
C THR A 261 -4.04 -8.26 -3.94
N MET A 262 -4.50 -7.23 -3.22
CA MET A 262 -5.89 -7.13 -2.77
C MET A 262 -6.75 -6.28 -3.71
N GLU A 263 -6.20 -5.21 -4.27
CA GLU A 263 -6.94 -4.23 -5.05
C GLU A 263 -7.41 -4.78 -6.40
N ILE A 264 -6.57 -5.59 -7.08
CA ILE A 264 -6.93 -6.17 -8.38
C ILE A 264 -8.15 -7.10 -8.24
N PRO A 265 -8.13 -8.15 -7.39
CA PRO A 265 -9.28 -9.03 -7.24
C PRO A 265 -10.50 -8.30 -6.65
N ALA A 266 -10.31 -7.35 -5.72
CA ALA A 266 -11.41 -6.57 -5.15
C ALA A 266 -12.14 -5.72 -6.19
N CYS A 267 -11.46 -5.28 -7.26
CA CYS A 267 -12.07 -4.61 -8.42
C CYS A 267 -12.67 -5.60 -9.45
N GLY A 268 -12.59 -6.91 -9.23
CA GLY A 268 -13.01 -7.93 -10.19
C GLY A 268 -12.03 -8.14 -11.35
N GLY A 269 -10.77 -7.70 -11.21
CA GLY A 269 -9.70 -7.89 -12.18
C GLY A 269 -9.10 -9.30 -12.12
N PHE A 270 -8.58 -9.79 -13.25
CA PHE A 270 -7.85 -11.05 -13.34
C PHE A 270 -6.38 -10.82 -12.95
N MET A 271 -6.00 -11.27 -11.75
CA MET A 271 -4.66 -11.06 -11.21
C MET A 271 -3.68 -12.12 -11.66
N VAL A 272 -2.53 -11.67 -12.22
CA VAL A 272 -1.32 -12.48 -12.43
C VAL A 272 -0.18 -11.83 -11.65
N ALA A 273 0.29 -12.51 -10.60
CA ALA A 273 1.25 -11.96 -9.63
C ALA A 273 2.52 -12.80 -9.55
N GLU A 274 3.62 -12.23 -9.06
CA GLU A 274 4.80 -13.01 -8.71
C GLU A 274 4.46 -14.02 -7.61
N ARG A 275 4.93 -15.27 -7.73
CA ARG A 275 4.68 -16.34 -6.76
C ARG A 275 5.45 -16.09 -5.47
N THR A 276 4.74 -16.08 -4.33
CA THR A 276 5.28 -16.00 -2.99
C THR A 276 4.44 -16.84 -2.05
N GLU A 277 4.99 -17.22 -0.90
CA GLU A 277 4.22 -17.94 0.13
C GLU A 277 3.00 -17.14 0.59
N GLU A 278 3.14 -15.82 0.81
CA GLU A 278 2.01 -14.97 1.21
C GLU A 278 0.91 -14.91 0.13
N HIS A 279 1.28 -14.90 -1.16
CA HIS A 279 0.28 -14.95 -2.24
C HIS A 279 -0.47 -16.30 -2.26
N LEU A 280 0.24 -17.41 -2.03
CA LEU A 280 -0.35 -18.76 -1.98
C LEU A 280 -1.27 -18.96 -0.77
N GLU A 281 -0.96 -18.32 0.37
CA GLU A 281 -1.85 -18.28 1.54
C GLU A 281 -3.13 -17.47 1.29
N LEU A 282 -3.00 -16.35 0.59
CA LEU A 282 -4.10 -15.41 0.36
C LEU A 282 -5.08 -15.89 -0.71
N PHE A 283 -4.60 -16.49 -1.79
CA PHE A 283 -5.41 -16.91 -2.94
C PHE A 283 -5.03 -18.30 -3.43
N LYS A 284 -6.02 -19.10 -3.79
CA LYS A 284 -5.82 -20.41 -4.41
C LYS A 284 -5.36 -20.25 -5.86
N GLU A 285 -4.12 -20.67 -6.13
CA GLU A 285 -3.54 -20.63 -7.48
C GLU A 285 -4.40 -21.42 -8.49
N GLY A 286 -4.57 -20.87 -9.69
CA GLY A 286 -5.37 -21.43 -10.76
C GLY A 286 -6.89 -21.35 -10.56
N LYS A 287 -7.35 -20.85 -9.40
CA LYS A 287 -8.77 -20.74 -9.04
C LYS A 287 -9.21 -19.32 -8.66
N GLU A 288 -8.37 -18.57 -7.94
CA GLU A 288 -8.69 -17.24 -7.43
C GLU A 288 -7.70 -16.17 -7.95
N ALA A 289 -6.50 -16.60 -8.37
CA ALA A 289 -5.46 -15.81 -9.00
C ALA A 289 -4.47 -16.73 -9.72
N LEU A 290 -3.57 -16.17 -10.52
CA LEU A 290 -2.44 -16.86 -11.13
C LEU A 290 -1.13 -16.29 -10.58
N PHE A 291 -0.14 -17.17 -10.46
CA PHE A 291 1.19 -16.80 -10.01
C PHE A 291 2.26 -17.27 -10.99
N PHE A 292 3.37 -16.55 -11.06
CA PHE A 292 4.52 -16.88 -11.90
C PHE A 292 5.83 -16.71 -11.12
N SER A 293 6.82 -17.52 -11.49
CA SER A 293 8.18 -17.52 -10.91
C SER A 293 9.24 -17.10 -11.93
N SER A 294 8.91 -17.12 -13.22
CA SER A 294 9.80 -16.72 -14.31
C SER A 294 9.06 -15.93 -15.39
N ASN A 295 9.81 -15.27 -16.27
CA ASN A 295 9.23 -14.56 -17.41
C ASN A 295 8.62 -15.52 -18.44
N GLU A 296 9.16 -16.72 -18.56
CA GLU A 296 8.65 -17.80 -19.43
C GLU A 296 7.27 -18.23 -18.95
N GLU A 297 7.13 -18.54 -17.66
CA GLU A 297 5.82 -18.91 -17.05
C GLU A 297 4.83 -17.76 -17.18
N LEU A 298 5.25 -16.49 -16.95
CA LEU A 298 4.41 -15.33 -17.16
C LEU A 298 3.90 -15.23 -18.60
N LEU A 299 4.78 -15.49 -19.59
CA LEU A 299 4.42 -15.47 -21.00
C LEU A 299 3.40 -16.55 -21.35
N GLU A 300 3.59 -17.77 -20.86
CA GLU A 300 2.67 -18.90 -21.07
C GLU A 300 1.29 -18.58 -20.48
N ILE A 301 1.25 -18.09 -19.24
CA ILE A 301 0.02 -17.63 -18.59
C ILE A 301 -0.67 -16.56 -19.44
N CYS A 302 0.07 -15.54 -19.88
CA CYS A 302 -0.50 -14.48 -20.70
C CYS A 302 -1.09 -15.01 -22.01
N LYS A 303 -0.34 -15.82 -22.76
CA LYS A 303 -0.82 -16.40 -24.04
C LYS A 303 -2.05 -17.26 -23.85
N TYR A 304 -2.05 -18.12 -22.86
CA TYR A 304 -3.18 -19.01 -22.59
C TYR A 304 -4.43 -18.22 -22.22
N TYR A 305 -4.32 -17.38 -21.20
CA TYR A 305 -5.49 -16.67 -20.68
C TYR A 305 -5.98 -15.50 -21.54
N LEU A 306 -5.18 -14.95 -22.45
CA LEU A 306 -5.69 -14.00 -23.45
C LEU A 306 -6.71 -14.64 -24.40
N SER A 307 -6.57 -15.93 -24.68
CA SER A 307 -7.48 -16.70 -25.54
C SER A 307 -8.64 -17.37 -24.79
N ASN A 308 -8.57 -17.48 -23.46
CA ASN A 308 -9.53 -18.21 -22.63
C ASN A 308 -10.34 -17.26 -21.72
N GLU A 309 -11.29 -16.52 -22.33
CA GLU A 309 -12.06 -15.48 -21.63
C GLU A 309 -12.94 -16.04 -20.50
N GLU A 310 -13.58 -17.18 -20.71
CA GLU A 310 -14.48 -17.78 -19.72
C GLU A 310 -13.71 -18.16 -18.44
N GLU A 311 -12.55 -18.80 -18.58
CA GLU A 311 -11.70 -19.14 -17.44
C GLU A 311 -11.21 -17.89 -16.69
N ARG A 312 -10.79 -16.85 -17.44
CA ARG A 312 -10.42 -15.57 -16.81
C ARG A 312 -11.55 -15.00 -15.96
N LYS A 313 -12.79 -14.99 -16.50
CA LYS A 313 -13.97 -14.51 -15.77
C LYS A 313 -14.25 -15.34 -14.53
N ASN A 314 -14.13 -16.65 -14.62
CA ASN A 314 -14.35 -17.55 -13.50
C ASN A 314 -13.35 -17.29 -12.36
N ILE A 315 -12.06 -17.18 -12.71
CA ILE A 315 -10.98 -16.91 -11.75
C ILE A 315 -11.13 -15.49 -11.15
N SER A 316 -11.42 -14.46 -11.97
CA SER A 316 -11.64 -13.10 -11.46
C SER A 316 -12.80 -13.02 -10.48
N ASN A 317 -13.92 -13.70 -10.80
CA ASN A 317 -15.09 -13.75 -9.91
C ASN A 317 -14.78 -14.51 -8.61
N ALA A 318 -14.00 -15.57 -8.67
CA ALA A 318 -13.58 -16.30 -7.48
C ALA A 318 -12.62 -15.46 -6.60
N GLY A 319 -11.67 -14.74 -7.21
CA GLY A 319 -10.79 -13.81 -6.52
C GLY A 319 -11.55 -12.67 -5.83
N LEU A 320 -12.56 -12.10 -6.49
CA LEU A 320 -13.44 -11.08 -5.89
C LEU A 320 -14.18 -11.65 -4.67
N LYS A 321 -14.81 -12.83 -4.81
CA LYS A 321 -15.49 -13.50 -3.70
C LYS A 321 -14.54 -13.80 -2.54
N ARG A 322 -13.31 -14.21 -2.84
CA ARG A 322 -12.27 -14.45 -1.84
C ARG A 322 -11.97 -13.19 -1.04
N CYS A 323 -11.77 -12.04 -1.70
CA CYS A 323 -11.53 -10.76 -1.02
C CYS A 323 -12.69 -10.37 -0.09
N GLN A 324 -13.92 -10.56 -0.54
CA GLN A 324 -15.12 -10.21 0.23
C GLN A 324 -15.33 -11.14 1.44
N ALA A 325 -15.11 -12.44 1.28
CA ALA A 325 -15.35 -13.44 2.32
C ALA A 325 -14.25 -13.49 3.39
N SER A 326 -13.01 -13.15 3.03
CA SER A 326 -11.85 -13.35 3.91
C SER A 326 -11.49 -12.14 4.77
N GLY A 327 -12.28 -11.07 4.74
CA GLY A 327 -12.04 -9.89 5.57
C GLY A 327 -10.78 -9.10 5.21
N TYR A 328 -10.37 -9.12 3.93
CA TYR A 328 -9.19 -8.40 3.44
C TYR A 328 -9.39 -6.90 3.28
N SER A 329 -10.57 -6.37 3.61
CA SER A 329 -10.84 -4.95 3.55
C SER A 329 -10.13 -4.14 4.64
N ASN A 330 -9.94 -2.85 4.39
CA ASN A 330 -9.42 -1.92 5.39
C ASN A 330 -10.30 -1.88 6.63
N GLU A 331 -11.63 -1.90 6.48
CA GLU A 331 -12.56 -1.85 7.59
C GLU A 331 -12.39 -3.04 8.53
N LYS A 332 -12.41 -4.26 7.99
CA LYS A 332 -12.24 -5.49 8.79
C LYS A 332 -10.84 -5.61 9.40
N THR A 333 -9.83 -5.16 8.69
CA THR A 333 -8.45 -5.19 9.20
C THR A 333 -8.23 -4.13 10.29
N VAL A 334 -8.79 -2.94 10.13
CA VAL A 334 -8.76 -1.91 11.18
C VAL A 334 -9.52 -2.38 12.42
N GLU A 335 -10.71 -2.98 12.27
CA GLU A 335 -11.44 -3.60 13.38
C GLU A 335 -10.57 -4.61 14.15
N LYS A 336 -9.90 -5.53 13.43
CA LYS A 336 -8.97 -6.50 14.02
C LYS A 336 -7.83 -5.82 14.77
N MET A 337 -7.20 -4.80 14.18
CA MET A 337 -6.10 -4.07 14.82
C MET A 337 -6.58 -3.33 16.08
N LEU A 338 -7.75 -2.69 16.03
CA LEU A 338 -8.34 -2.01 17.18
C LEU A 338 -8.66 -3.00 18.31
N ASN A 339 -9.19 -4.18 18.00
CA ASN A 339 -9.44 -5.23 18.99
C ASN A 339 -8.13 -5.66 19.69
N ILE A 340 -7.04 -5.84 18.93
CA ILE A 340 -5.71 -6.12 19.51
C ILE A 340 -5.26 -5.00 20.46
N VAL A 341 -5.40 -3.73 20.03
CA VAL A 341 -4.98 -2.56 20.82
C VAL A 341 -5.79 -2.40 22.10
N LEU A 342 -7.07 -2.75 22.06
CA LEU A 342 -8.00 -2.63 23.19
C LEU A 342 -8.06 -3.91 24.06
N GLY A 343 -7.36 -4.99 23.67
CA GLY A 343 -7.41 -6.26 24.36
C GLY A 343 -8.78 -6.96 24.30
N LEU A 344 -9.56 -6.66 23.24
CA LEU A 344 -10.85 -7.29 22.96
C LEU A 344 -10.64 -8.61 22.21
N LYS A 345 -11.42 -9.63 22.56
CA LYS A 345 -11.39 -10.96 21.89
C LYS A 345 -12.23 -10.96 20.62
#